data_5cbd158c39edf4499530b1d886f5c8b2
#
_entry.id   5cbd158c39edf4499530b1d886f5c8b2
#
_cell.length_a   1.000
_cell.length_b   1.000
_cell.length_c   1.000
_cell.angle_alpha   90.00
_cell.angle_beta   90.00
_cell.angle_gamma   90.00
#
_symmetry.space_group_name_H-M   'P 1'
#
loop_
_entity.id
_entity.type
_entity.pdbx_description
1 polymer ?
#
loop_
_entity_poly.entity_id
_entity_poly.type
_entity_poly.pdbx_seq_one_letter_code
_entity_poly.pdbx_strand_id
1 'polypeptide(L)'
;ENYLAAISAVWGLVDVETIRKVAMEFAGVEHRAELVRELDGVRWYNDAIGTSPTRTVKGTLSLYDRKIILIAGGYDKKIPYDEMGEVVPKTVKLLILMGATADKIEEATRKASTYSEGNPEIIRVNSMEEAVKIARERAESGDIVSMSPASASFDMYKNFAEKGLHYKRLVMEL
;
A
#
# COMPACT_ATOMS: atom_id res chain seq x y z
N GLU A 1 -0.79 -7.10 -18.73
CA GLU A 1 0.48 -7.73 -19.18
C GLU A 1 0.69 -9.10 -18.54
N ASN A 2 0.60 -9.26 -17.20
CA ASN A 2 0.86 -10.54 -16.50
C ASN A 2 -0.07 -11.68 -16.97
N TYR A 3 -1.36 -11.41 -17.19
CA TYR A 3 -2.29 -12.39 -17.74
C TYR A 3 -1.88 -12.85 -19.14
N LEU A 4 -1.44 -11.93 -20.00
CA LEU A 4 -0.99 -12.29 -21.36
C LEU A 4 0.23 -13.20 -21.30
N ALA A 5 1.19 -12.90 -20.42
CA ALA A 5 2.37 -13.76 -20.25
C ALA A 5 1.99 -15.15 -19.72
N ALA A 6 1.11 -15.22 -18.73
CA ALA A 6 0.64 -16.49 -18.18
C ALA A 6 -0.13 -17.31 -19.23
N ILE A 7 -1.04 -16.69 -19.98
CA ILE A 7 -1.80 -17.32 -21.05
C ILE A 7 -0.85 -17.83 -22.15
N SER A 8 0.13 -17.01 -22.55
CA SER A 8 1.11 -17.43 -23.56
C SER A 8 1.93 -18.65 -23.12
N ALA A 9 2.28 -18.72 -21.85
CA ALA A 9 3.05 -19.83 -21.29
C ALA A 9 2.29 -21.17 -21.31
N VAL A 10 0.96 -21.13 -21.19
CA VAL A 10 0.11 -22.33 -21.16
C VAL A 10 -0.67 -22.56 -22.46
N TRP A 11 -0.46 -21.72 -23.48
CA TRP A 11 -1.19 -21.80 -24.74
C TRP A 11 -0.94 -23.13 -25.43
N GLY A 12 -2.01 -23.84 -25.75
CA GLY A 12 -1.94 -25.18 -26.35
C GLY A 12 -1.74 -26.34 -25.35
N LEU A 13 -1.47 -26.03 -24.08
CA LEU A 13 -1.40 -27.02 -22.99
C LEU A 13 -2.70 -27.12 -22.20
N VAL A 14 -3.46 -26.03 -22.16
CA VAL A 14 -4.72 -25.88 -21.43
C VAL A 14 -5.78 -25.34 -22.38
N ASP A 15 -7.01 -25.83 -22.26
CA ASP A 15 -8.12 -25.36 -23.10
C ASP A 15 -8.54 -23.91 -22.73
N VAL A 16 -9.13 -23.22 -23.70
CA VAL A 16 -9.51 -21.80 -23.56
C VAL A 16 -10.56 -21.56 -22.47
N GLU A 17 -11.45 -22.52 -22.25
CA GLU A 17 -12.49 -22.44 -21.22
C GLU A 17 -11.89 -22.42 -19.82
N THR A 18 -10.92 -23.31 -19.55
CA THR A 18 -10.15 -23.35 -18.32
C THR A 18 -9.35 -22.05 -18.11
N ILE A 19 -8.68 -21.53 -19.15
CA ILE A 19 -7.96 -20.25 -19.09
C ILE A 19 -8.91 -19.12 -18.70
N ARG A 20 -10.08 -19.04 -19.35
CA ARG A 20 -11.10 -18.03 -19.07
C ARG A 20 -11.61 -18.12 -17.63
N LYS A 21 -11.94 -19.32 -17.17
CA LYS A 21 -12.39 -19.58 -15.81
C LYS A 21 -11.38 -19.09 -14.78
N VAL A 22 -10.13 -19.53 -14.90
CA VAL A 22 -9.05 -19.11 -13.99
C VAL A 22 -8.85 -17.59 -14.03
N ALA A 23 -8.86 -16.96 -15.20
CA ALA A 23 -8.70 -15.52 -15.32
C ALA A 23 -9.84 -14.73 -14.65
N MET A 24 -11.06 -15.27 -14.63
CA MET A 24 -12.22 -14.63 -13.98
C MET A 24 -12.26 -14.87 -12.46
N GLU A 25 -11.77 -16.01 -12.00
CA GLU A 25 -11.81 -16.41 -10.58
C GLU A 25 -10.55 -16.01 -9.80
N PHE A 26 -9.47 -15.61 -10.50
CA PHE A 26 -8.21 -15.27 -9.83
C PHE A 26 -8.33 -13.98 -9.02
N ALA A 27 -8.38 -14.13 -7.71
CA ALA A 27 -8.55 -13.04 -6.75
C ALA A 27 -7.28 -12.16 -6.53
N GLY A 28 -6.18 -12.44 -7.24
CA GLY A 28 -4.91 -11.74 -7.06
C GLY A 28 -3.92 -12.50 -6.19
N VAL A 29 -2.82 -11.85 -5.85
CA VAL A 29 -1.74 -12.41 -5.03
C VAL A 29 -1.81 -11.79 -3.64
N GLU A 30 -1.74 -12.61 -2.61
CA GLU A 30 -1.69 -12.16 -1.22
C GLU A 30 -0.59 -11.12 -1.01
N HIS A 31 -0.86 -10.11 -0.20
CA HIS A 31 0.01 -8.96 0.09
C HIS A 31 0.33 -8.04 -1.11
N ARG A 32 -0.35 -8.20 -2.25
CA ARG A 32 -0.15 -7.35 -3.43
C ARG A 32 -1.44 -6.62 -3.81
N ALA A 33 -1.61 -5.39 -3.34
CA ALA A 33 -2.84 -4.61 -3.50
C ALA A 33 -4.10 -5.46 -3.18
N GLU A 34 -3.98 -6.33 -2.19
CA GLU A 34 -4.98 -7.28 -1.75
C GLU A 34 -6.10 -6.53 -1.02
N LEU A 35 -7.34 -6.62 -1.49
CA LEU A 35 -8.49 -6.13 -0.75
C LEU A 35 -8.72 -7.04 0.46
N VAL A 36 -8.48 -6.50 1.66
CA VAL A 36 -8.68 -7.23 2.92
C VAL A 36 -10.14 -7.21 3.33
N ARG A 37 -10.75 -6.02 3.29
CA ARG A 37 -12.11 -5.79 3.78
C ARG A 37 -12.68 -4.49 3.23
N GLU A 38 -13.99 -4.44 3.07
CA GLU A 38 -14.76 -3.20 3.01
C GLU A 38 -15.57 -3.06 4.31
N LEU A 39 -15.42 -1.93 4.99
CA LEU A 39 -16.09 -1.62 6.24
C LEU A 39 -16.62 -0.18 6.20
N ASP A 40 -17.92 0.00 6.40
CA ASP A 40 -18.60 1.30 6.37
C ASP A 40 -18.32 2.13 5.11
N GLY A 41 -18.17 1.45 3.96
CA GLY A 41 -17.84 2.05 2.68
C GLY A 41 -16.37 2.41 2.50
N VAL A 42 -15.49 2.06 3.45
CA VAL A 42 -14.03 2.22 3.37
C VAL A 42 -13.40 0.91 2.91
N ARG A 43 -12.57 0.96 1.87
CA ARG A 43 -11.86 -0.20 1.34
C ARG A 43 -10.43 -0.26 1.88
N TRP A 44 -10.08 -1.38 2.50
CA TRP A 44 -8.80 -1.62 3.16
C TRP A 44 -7.93 -2.55 2.32
N TYR A 45 -6.77 -2.06 1.90
CA TYR A 45 -5.85 -2.80 1.03
C TYR A 45 -4.52 -3.12 1.72
N ASN A 46 -4.04 -4.34 1.51
CA ASN A 46 -2.73 -4.82 1.94
C ASN A 46 -1.79 -4.90 0.73
N ASP A 47 -0.75 -4.08 0.70
CA ASP A 47 0.34 -4.15 -0.28
C ASP A 47 1.70 -4.26 0.44
N ALA A 48 1.78 -5.13 1.44
CA ALA A 48 2.99 -5.32 2.25
C ALA A 48 4.23 -5.68 1.41
N ILE A 49 4.04 -6.25 0.21
CA ILE A 49 5.10 -6.54 -0.76
C ILE A 49 5.71 -5.26 -1.37
N GLY A 50 5.07 -4.11 -1.19
CA GLY A 50 5.55 -2.79 -1.62
C GLY A 50 6.74 -2.29 -0.80
N THR A 51 7.87 -3.00 -0.84
CA THR A 51 9.04 -2.77 0.02
C THR A 51 10.07 -1.79 -0.54
N SER A 52 9.68 -0.96 -1.49
CA SER A 52 10.50 0.14 -2.04
C SER A 52 9.65 1.32 -2.50
N PRO A 53 10.20 2.57 -2.52
CA PRO A 53 9.47 3.75 -2.98
C PRO A 53 8.88 3.60 -4.37
N THR A 54 9.67 3.18 -5.35
CA THR A 54 9.22 2.97 -6.74
C THR A 54 8.10 1.94 -6.84
N ARG A 55 8.12 0.87 -6.02
CA ARG A 55 7.07 -0.14 -5.99
C ARG A 55 5.76 0.42 -5.45
N THR A 56 5.81 1.22 -4.37
CA THR A 56 4.63 1.89 -3.83
C THR A 56 4.07 2.91 -4.81
N VAL A 57 4.92 3.73 -5.45
CA VAL A 57 4.48 4.71 -6.46
C VAL A 57 3.79 4.03 -7.64
N LYS A 58 4.47 3.07 -8.28
CA LYS A 58 3.97 2.41 -9.51
C LYS A 58 2.91 1.34 -9.23
N GLY A 59 2.93 0.74 -8.05
CA GLY A 59 2.02 -0.34 -7.68
C GLY A 59 0.76 0.15 -6.96
N THR A 60 0.89 1.01 -5.95
CA THR A 60 -0.23 1.43 -5.11
C THR A 60 -0.75 2.80 -5.49
N LEU A 61 0.11 3.82 -5.52
CA LEU A 61 -0.34 5.20 -5.72
C LEU A 61 -0.87 5.47 -7.13
N SER A 62 -0.52 4.64 -8.10
CA SER A 62 -1.04 4.74 -9.47
C SER A 62 -2.35 3.99 -9.73
N LEU A 63 -2.85 3.22 -8.75
CA LEU A 63 -4.04 2.37 -8.94
C LEU A 63 -5.36 3.14 -8.78
N TYR A 64 -5.33 4.26 -8.06
CA TYR A 64 -6.54 4.93 -7.63
C TYR A 64 -6.67 6.32 -8.27
N ASP A 65 -7.90 6.68 -8.64
CA ASP A 65 -8.28 7.97 -9.25
C ASP A 65 -8.58 9.06 -8.21
N ARG A 66 -8.31 8.77 -6.94
CA ARG A 66 -8.56 9.64 -5.79
C ARG A 66 -7.42 9.60 -4.79
N LYS A 67 -7.36 10.61 -3.90
CA LYS A 67 -6.42 10.60 -2.79
C LYS A 67 -6.81 9.52 -1.77
N ILE A 68 -5.79 8.80 -1.28
CA ILE A 68 -5.95 7.70 -0.34
C ILE A 68 -5.38 8.02 1.04
N ILE A 69 -5.68 7.20 2.03
CA ILE A 69 -4.96 7.11 3.30
C ILE A 69 -3.86 6.08 3.11
N LEU A 70 -2.61 6.50 3.28
CA LEU A 70 -1.44 5.63 3.10
C LEU A 70 -0.75 5.37 4.43
N ILE A 71 -0.57 4.10 4.77
CA ILE A 71 0.30 3.66 5.87
C ILE A 71 1.63 3.22 5.25
N ALA A 72 2.73 3.91 5.62
CA ALA A 72 4.05 3.69 5.04
C ALA A 72 5.17 3.74 6.08
N GLY A 73 6.35 3.25 5.67
CA GLY A 73 7.56 3.23 6.46
C GLY A 73 7.98 1.83 6.94
N GLY A 74 9.17 1.76 7.49
CA GLY A 74 9.81 0.52 7.90
C GLY A 74 11.33 0.64 7.89
N TYR A 75 12.02 -0.49 7.66
CA TYR A 75 13.48 -0.59 7.65
C TYR A 75 14.12 0.19 6.50
N ASP A 76 15.20 0.92 6.80
CA ASP A 76 15.93 1.74 5.83
C ASP A 76 16.94 0.92 5.01
N LYS A 77 16.61 0.68 3.74
CA LYS A 77 17.52 0.09 2.75
C LYS A 77 18.47 1.11 2.11
N LYS A 78 18.50 2.35 2.62
CA LYS A 78 19.27 3.50 2.08
C LYS A 78 18.93 3.83 0.62
N ILE A 79 17.67 3.66 0.25
CA ILE A 79 17.12 4.03 -1.06
C ILE A 79 16.53 5.45 -0.94
N PRO A 80 16.66 6.31 -1.98
CA PRO A 80 16.08 7.65 -1.98
C PRO A 80 14.54 7.61 -2.07
N TYR A 81 13.88 8.60 -1.45
CA TYR A 81 12.41 8.74 -1.43
C TYR A 81 11.91 9.93 -2.25
N ASP A 82 12.78 10.62 -2.99
CA ASP A 82 12.45 11.86 -3.71
C ASP A 82 11.31 11.65 -4.73
N GLU A 83 11.37 10.58 -5.55
CA GLU A 83 10.31 10.25 -6.50
C GLU A 83 8.96 10.05 -5.80
N MET A 84 8.95 9.34 -4.67
CA MET A 84 7.74 9.12 -3.87
C MET A 84 7.24 10.43 -3.26
N GLY A 85 8.15 11.25 -2.76
CA GLY A 85 7.85 12.57 -2.20
C GLY A 85 7.05 13.45 -3.17
N GLU A 86 7.43 13.50 -4.45
CA GLU A 86 6.73 14.26 -5.50
C GLU A 86 5.34 13.73 -5.84
N VAL A 87 5.08 12.45 -5.60
CA VAL A 87 3.79 11.80 -5.92
C VAL A 87 2.81 11.89 -4.76
N VAL A 88 3.30 11.74 -3.54
CA VAL A 88 2.48 11.66 -2.32
C VAL A 88 1.50 12.85 -2.16
N PRO A 89 1.88 14.13 -2.32
CA PRO A 89 0.92 15.23 -2.15
C PRO A 89 -0.24 15.23 -3.16
N LYS A 90 -0.04 14.56 -4.30
CA LYS A 90 -1.05 14.47 -5.37
C LYS A 90 -2.03 13.32 -5.15
N THR A 91 -1.59 12.24 -4.46
CA THR A 91 -2.30 10.95 -4.40
C THR A 91 -2.71 10.53 -2.99
N VAL A 92 -2.21 11.23 -1.96
CA VAL A 92 -2.46 10.89 -0.56
C VAL A 92 -3.12 12.06 0.15
N LYS A 93 -4.20 11.81 0.90
CA LYS A 93 -4.85 12.80 1.76
C LYS A 93 -4.33 12.74 3.20
N LEU A 94 -4.00 11.54 3.67
CA LEU A 94 -3.44 11.28 4.99
C LEU A 94 -2.28 10.28 4.86
N LEU A 95 -1.10 10.69 5.30
CA LEU A 95 0.12 9.88 5.32
C LEU A 95 0.44 9.49 6.76
N ILE A 96 0.28 8.20 7.08
CA ILE A 96 0.59 7.64 8.39
C ILE A 96 1.95 6.95 8.30
N LEU A 97 2.91 7.45 9.06
CA LEU A 97 4.32 7.04 8.98
C LEU A 97 4.78 6.30 10.23
N MET A 98 5.51 5.20 10.02
CA MET A 98 6.07 4.39 11.09
C MET A 98 7.47 3.86 10.74
N GLY A 99 8.24 3.47 11.76
CA GLY A 99 9.54 2.83 11.60
C GLY A 99 10.67 3.76 11.15
N ALA A 100 11.82 3.17 10.87
CA ALA A 100 13.09 3.89 10.68
C ALA A 100 13.12 4.85 9.47
N THR A 101 12.27 4.66 8.48
CA THR A 101 12.22 5.52 7.28
C THR A 101 11.20 6.64 7.36
N ALA A 102 10.46 6.76 8.47
CA ALA A 102 9.41 7.75 8.61
C ALA A 102 9.92 9.19 8.38
N ASP A 103 11.08 9.57 8.95
CA ASP A 103 11.71 10.89 8.75
C ASP A 103 12.02 11.16 7.27
N LYS A 104 12.59 10.19 6.58
CA LYS A 104 12.97 10.33 5.17
C LYS A 104 11.78 10.51 4.25
N ILE A 105 10.70 9.75 4.49
CA ILE A 105 9.47 9.85 3.70
C ILE A 105 8.80 11.21 3.93
N GLU A 106 8.72 11.65 5.19
CA GLU A 106 8.17 12.96 5.52
C GLU A 106 9.00 14.09 4.91
N GLU A 107 10.33 14.06 5.07
CA GLU A 107 11.23 15.08 4.50
C GLU A 107 11.09 15.16 2.98
N ALA A 108 11.09 14.02 2.27
CA ALA A 108 10.89 13.97 0.83
C ALA A 108 9.50 14.53 0.43
N THR A 109 8.46 14.21 1.19
CA THR A 109 7.09 14.71 0.94
C THR A 109 7.01 16.22 1.15
N ARG A 110 7.59 16.76 2.22
CA ARG A 110 7.59 18.20 2.52
C ARG A 110 8.41 19.04 1.55
N LYS A 111 9.45 18.44 0.93
CA LYS A 111 10.26 19.09 -0.12
C LYS A 111 9.59 19.12 -1.49
N ALA A 112 8.53 18.35 -1.70
CA ALA A 112 7.85 18.30 -3.00
C ALA A 112 7.26 19.66 -3.38
N SER A 113 7.40 20.03 -4.64
CA SER A 113 6.90 21.31 -5.18
C SER A 113 5.38 21.48 -5.06
N THR A 114 4.66 20.37 -4.92
CA THR A 114 3.19 20.32 -4.80
C THR A 114 2.72 20.16 -3.35
N TYR A 115 3.62 20.06 -2.39
CA TYR A 115 3.27 20.01 -0.97
C TYR A 115 2.74 21.36 -0.48
N SER A 116 1.73 21.34 0.35
CA SER A 116 1.27 22.46 1.16
C SER A 116 0.95 21.97 2.56
N GLU A 117 1.00 22.85 3.56
CA GLU A 117 0.75 22.47 4.95
C GLU A 117 -0.63 21.80 5.10
N GLY A 118 -0.64 20.62 5.71
CA GLY A 118 -1.85 19.80 5.86
C GLY A 118 -2.29 19.01 4.61
N ASN A 119 -1.53 19.04 3.50
CA ASN A 119 -1.89 18.32 2.28
C ASN A 119 -0.67 17.61 1.63
N PRO A 120 -0.45 16.32 1.95
CA PRO A 120 -1.25 15.49 2.87
C PRO A 120 -1.09 15.91 4.34
N GLU A 121 -2.09 15.58 5.17
CA GLU A 121 -1.86 15.50 6.62
C GLU A 121 -0.85 14.39 6.90
N ILE A 122 0.12 14.63 7.80
CA ILE A 122 1.17 13.65 8.12
C ILE A 122 1.09 13.33 9.60
N ILE A 123 0.93 12.04 9.95
CA ILE A 123 0.86 11.57 11.32
C ILE A 123 1.94 10.51 11.55
N ARG A 124 2.66 10.63 12.66
CA ARG A 124 3.66 9.65 13.12
C ARG A 124 3.05 8.71 14.13
N VAL A 125 3.35 7.43 14.01
CA VAL A 125 2.89 6.37 14.91
C VAL A 125 4.04 5.42 15.25
N ASN A 126 3.87 4.67 16.35
CA ASN A 126 4.88 3.74 16.82
C ASN A 126 4.53 2.25 16.56
N SER A 127 3.28 1.98 16.15
CA SER A 127 2.83 0.62 15.91
C SER A 127 1.81 0.52 14.77
N MET A 128 1.59 -0.70 14.26
CA MET A 128 0.56 -0.97 13.25
C MET A 128 -0.85 -0.81 13.81
N GLU A 129 -1.04 -1.15 15.09
CA GLU A 129 -2.30 -0.96 15.82
C GLU A 129 -2.71 0.52 15.83
N GLU A 130 -1.76 1.38 16.18
CA GLU A 130 -1.98 2.83 16.18
C GLU A 130 -2.27 3.35 14.76
N ALA A 131 -1.53 2.85 13.75
CA ALA A 131 -1.74 3.23 12.37
C ALA A 131 -3.15 2.86 11.87
N VAL A 132 -3.60 1.63 12.14
CA VAL A 132 -4.93 1.16 11.74
C VAL A 132 -6.04 1.92 12.48
N LYS A 133 -5.85 2.17 13.78
CA LYS A 133 -6.79 2.95 14.59
C LYS A 133 -6.97 4.37 14.03
N ILE A 134 -5.86 5.09 13.79
CA ILE A 134 -5.91 6.45 13.22
C ILE A 134 -6.53 6.43 11.82
N ALA A 135 -6.15 5.48 10.97
CA ALA A 135 -6.76 5.35 9.66
C ALA A 135 -8.27 5.16 9.75
N ARG A 136 -8.75 4.33 10.69
CA ARG A 136 -10.18 4.12 10.95
C ARG A 136 -10.91 5.38 11.41
N GLU A 137 -10.32 6.14 12.34
CA GLU A 137 -10.88 7.38 12.89
C GLU A 137 -10.97 8.51 11.84
N ARG A 138 -10.10 8.50 10.84
CA ARG A 138 -9.98 9.56 9.83
C ARG A 138 -10.60 9.21 8.48
N ALA A 139 -10.94 7.92 8.27
CA ALA A 139 -11.55 7.46 7.03
C ALA A 139 -13.04 7.79 6.99
N GLU A 140 -13.50 8.23 5.83
CA GLU A 140 -14.89 8.48 5.51
C GLU A 140 -15.39 7.48 4.46
N SER A 141 -16.70 7.30 4.36
CA SER A 141 -17.28 6.43 3.32
C SER A 141 -16.82 6.83 1.92
N GLY A 142 -16.35 5.88 1.14
CA GLY A 142 -15.73 6.08 -0.17
C GLY A 142 -14.21 6.13 -0.13
N ASP A 143 -13.59 6.23 1.04
CA ASP A 143 -12.13 6.23 1.16
C ASP A 143 -11.47 4.88 0.88
N ILE A 144 -10.20 4.98 0.59
CA ILE A 144 -9.29 3.85 0.46
C ILE A 144 -8.18 4.00 1.49
N VAL A 145 -8.00 2.97 2.30
CA VAL A 145 -6.83 2.82 3.19
C VAL A 145 -5.92 1.76 2.59
N SER A 146 -4.66 2.10 2.34
CA SER A 146 -3.67 1.15 1.82
C SER A 146 -2.43 1.13 2.70
N MET A 147 -2.07 -0.06 3.18
CA MET A 147 -0.76 -0.29 3.79
C MET A 147 0.20 -0.73 2.69
N SER A 148 1.01 0.21 2.19
CA SER A 148 2.08 0.00 1.22
C SER A 148 3.36 0.65 1.74
N PRO A 149 4.27 -0.15 2.35
CA PRO A 149 5.31 0.36 3.24
C PRO A 149 6.35 1.25 2.58
N ALA A 150 6.59 1.13 1.28
CA ALA A 150 7.72 1.75 0.57
C ALA A 150 9.11 1.40 1.14
N SER A 151 9.15 0.53 2.13
CA SER A 151 10.33 0.16 2.94
C SER A 151 10.29 -1.32 3.28
N ALA A 152 11.45 -1.92 3.58
CA ALA A 152 11.47 -3.29 4.09
C ALA A 152 10.86 -3.36 5.50
N SER A 153 10.64 -4.57 6.00
CA SER A 153 9.91 -4.79 7.26
C SER A 153 10.82 -5.09 8.47
N PHE A 154 12.14 -5.21 8.24
CA PHE A 154 13.10 -5.82 9.19
C PHE A 154 13.36 -5.03 10.48
N ASP A 155 12.82 -3.83 10.62
CA ASP A 155 12.87 -3.03 11.85
C ASP A 155 11.82 -3.45 12.89
N MET A 156 10.68 -3.99 12.43
CA MET A 156 9.55 -4.34 13.30
C MET A 156 9.03 -5.76 13.07
N TYR A 157 9.37 -6.41 11.96
CA TYR A 157 8.88 -7.72 11.53
C TYR A 157 9.99 -8.54 10.88
N LYS A 158 9.88 -9.87 10.90
CA LYS A 158 10.85 -10.76 10.24
C LYS A 158 10.84 -10.60 8.71
N ASN A 159 9.67 -10.30 8.13
CA ASN A 159 9.49 -10.16 6.68
C ASN A 159 8.19 -9.40 6.37
N PHE A 160 7.96 -9.12 5.08
CA PHE A 160 6.76 -8.42 4.62
C PHE A 160 5.46 -9.22 4.84
N ALA A 161 5.52 -10.56 4.78
CA ALA A 161 4.33 -11.39 4.97
C ALA A 161 3.83 -11.31 6.42
N GLU A 162 4.72 -11.38 7.40
CA GLU A 162 4.36 -11.18 8.82
C GLU A 162 3.74 -9.79 9.04
N LYS A 163 4.32 -8.73 8.46
CA LYS A 163 3.75 -7.37 8.51
C LYS A 163 2.35 -7.33 7.87
N GLY A 164 2.19 -7.95 6.71
CA GLY A 164 0.92 -8.02 6.01
C GLY A 164 -0.15 -8.81 6.76
N LEU A 165 0.19 -9.94 7.35
CA LEU A 165 -0.72 -10.74 8.19
C LEU A 165 -1.15 -9.99 9.44
N HIS A 166 -0.22 -9.26 10.08
CA HIS A 166 -0.55 -8.43 11.24
C HIS A 166 -1.55 -7.32 10.88
N TYR A 167 -1.28 -6.59 9.80
CA TYR A 167 -2.21 -5.59 9.28
C TYR A 167 -3.60 -6.18 8.96
N LYS A 168 -3.65 -7.32 8.25
CA LYS A 168 -4.91 -8.00 7.93
C LYS A 168 -5.72 -8.33 9.18
N ARG A 169 -5.06 -8.90 10.20
CA ARG A 169 -5.72 -9.24 11.47
C ARG A 169 -6.35 -7.99 12.09
N LEU A 170 -5.59 -6.91 12.24
CA LEU A 170 -6.09 -5.66 12.83
C LEU A 170 -7.27 -5.07 12.06
N VAL A 171 -7.22 -5.10 10.73
CA VAL A 171 -8.31 -4.63 9.88
C VAL A 171 -9.55 -5.52 10.03
N MET A 172 -9.39 -6.83 10.19
CA MET A 172 -10.51 -7.75 10.39
C MET A 172 -11.16 -7.62 11.77
N GLU A 173 -10.42 -7.13 12.77
CA GLU A 173 -10.88 -6.89 14.15
C GLU A 173 -11.60 -5.53 14.32
N LEU A 174 -11.55 -4.61 13.32
CA LEU A 174 -12.31 -3.35 13.33
C LEU A 174 -13.82 -3.63 13.27
#